data_da01b1296ad3f91a20226699cfea5029
#
_entry.id   da01b1296ad3f91a20226699cfea5029
#
_cell.length_a   1.000
_cell.length_b   1.000
_cell.length_c   1.000
_cell.angle_alpha   90.00
_cell.angle_beta   90.00
_cell.angle_gamma   90.00
#
_symmetry.space_group_name_H-M   'P 1'
#
loop_
_entity.id
_entity.type
_entity.pdbx_description
1 polymer ?
#
loop_
_entity_poly.entity_id
_entity_poly.type
_entity_poly.pdbx_seq_one_letter_code
_entity_poly.pdbx_strand_id
1 'polypeptide(L)' 'MITLYTIECEIANIIIKKLKQKGIEFEIVDDVEVFRQLGFDDVPILKVGDNLYNFPKSIEWVNKYECNKT' A
#
# COMPACT_ATOMS: atom_id res chain seq x y z
N MET A 1 10.27 -5.76 -0.30
CA MET A 1 8.94 -6.28 -0.57
C MET A 1 7.86 -5.30 -0.14
N ILE A 2 6.83 -5.19 -0.91
CA ILE A 2 5.78 -4.22 -0.64
C ILE A 2 4.50 -4.95 -0.31
N THR A 3 3.84 -4.54 0.77
CA THR A 3 2.61 -5.14 1.22
C THR A 3 1.56 -4.06 1.42
N LEU A 4 0.37 -4.29 0.91
CA LEU A 4 -0.73 -3.36 1.10
C LEU A 4 -1.73 -4.00 2.06
N TYR A 5 -1.88 -3.40 3.22
CA TYR A 5 -2.83 -3.86 4.23
C TYR A 5 -4.12 -3.07 4.05
N THR A 6 -5.15 -3.73 3.60
CA THR A 6 -6.39 -3.03 3.36
C THR A 6 -7.54 -4.01 3.21
N ILE A 7 -8.74 -3.52 3.45
CA ILE A 7 -9.94 -4.24 3.07
C ILE A 7 -10.38 -3.67 1.73
N GLU A 8 -11.25 -4.38 1.05
CA GLU A 8 -11.68 -3.93 -0.27
C GLU A 8 -12.49 -2.65 -0.15
N CYS A 9 -12.02 -1.59 -0.79
CA CYS A 9 -12.72 -0.32 -0.80
C CYS A 9 -12.19 0.52 -1.95
N GLU A 10 -12.88 1.62 -2.24
CA GLU A 10 -12.49 2.46 -3.37
C GLU A 10 -11.11 3.08 -3.20
N ILE A 11 -10.79 3.46 -1.97
CA ILE A 11 -9.50 4.07 -1.69
C ILE A 11 -8.38 3.08 -1.96
N ALA A 12 -8.58 1.84 -1.53
CA ALA A 12 -7.57 0.81 -1.77
C ALA A 12 -7.39 0.57 -3.26
N ASN A 13 -8.49 0.62 -4.02
CA ASN A 13 -8.41 0.42 -5.45
C ASN A 13 -7.57 1.49 -6.14
N ILE A 14 -7.62 2.71 -5.63
CA ILE A 14 -6.79 3.79 -6.18
C ILE A 14 -5.32 3.44 -6.01
N ILE A 15 -4.93 2.99 -4.82
CA ILE A 15 -3.54 2.63 -4.56
C ILE A 15 -3.13 1.44 -5.43
N ILE A 16 -3.99 0.43 -5.51
CA ILE A 16 -3.70 -0.76 -6.29
C ILE A 16 -3.47 -0.39 -7.75
N LYS A 17 -4.34 0.46 -8.28
CA LYS A 17 -4.22 0.88 -9.67
C LYS A 17 -2.89 1.61 -9.91
N LYS A 18 -2.52 2.49 -8.99
CA LYS A 18 -1.28 3.24 -9.13
C LYS A 18 -0.07 2.31 -9.06
N LEU A 19 -0.10 1.34 -8.16
CA LEU A 19 1.01 0.39 -8.04
C LEU A 19 1.15 -0.42 -9.31
N LYS A 20 0.04 -0.85 -9.88
CA LYS A 20 0.08 -1.62 -11.11
C LYS A 20 0.58 -0.79 -12.28
N GLN A 21 0.19 0.48 -12.32
CA GLN A 21 0.65 1.36 -13.41
C GLN A 21 2.15 1.57 -13.36
N LYS A 22 2.72 1.54 -12.18
CA LYS A 22 4.16 1.71 -12.03
C LYS A 22 4.93 0.39 -12.16
N GLY A 23 4.22 -0.71 -12.34
CA GLY A 23 4.87 -2.01 -12.46
C GLY A 23 5.45 -2.51 -11.16
N ILE A 24 4.89 -2.08 -10.04
CA ILE A 24 5.39 -2.46 -8.73
C ILE A 24 4.69 -3.74 -8.30
N GLU A 25 5.47 -4.70 -7.84
CA GLU A 25 4.91 -5.94 -7.30
C GLU A 25 4.61 -5.75 -5.83
N PHE A 26 3.48 -6.24 -5.40
CA PHE A 26 3.05 -6.07 -4.02
C PHE A 26 2.09 -7.18 -3.65
N GLU A 27 1.92 -7.37 -2.34
CA GLU A 27 0.95 -8.32 -1.81
C GLU A 27 -0.17 -7.56 -1.13
N ILE A 28 -1.35 -8.14 -1.11
CA ILE A 28 -2.49 -7.55 -0.42
C ILE A 28 -2.84 -8.43 0.76
N VAL A 29 -2.95 -7.83 1.93
CA VAL A 29 -3.38 -8.52 3.14
C VAL A 29 -4.68 -7.85 3.59
N ASP A 30 -5.76 -8.62 3.59
CA ASP A 30 -7.06 -8.07 3.96
C ASP A 30 -7.61 -8.69 5.24
N ASP A 31 -6.74 -9.13 6.11
CA ASP A 31 -7.12 -9.79 7.34
C ASP A 31 -7.20 -8.80 8.48
N VAL A 32 -8.39 -8.55 8.97
CA VAL A 32 -8.63 -7.59 10.04
C VAL A 32 -7.88 -7.97 11.31
N GLU A 33 -7.73 -9.26 11.57
CA GLU A 33 -6.99 -9.71 12.73
C GLU A 33 -5.54 -9.25 12.68
N VAL A 34 -4.94 -9.32 11.50
CA VAL A 34 -3.58 -8.87 11.32
C VAL A 34 -3.48 -7.37 11.58
N PHE A 35 -4.46 -6.61 11.10
CA PHE A 35 -4.47 -5.16 11.32
C PHE A 35 -4.51 -4.85 12.80
N ARG A 36 -5.34 -5.59 13.55
CA ARG A 36 -5.48 -5.37 14.97
C ARG A 36 -4.19 -5.71 15.70
N GLN A 37 -3.55 -6.80 15.32
CA GLN A 37 -2.31 -7.21 15.94
C GLN A 37 -1.19 -6.21 15.69
N LEU A 38 -1.20 -5.59 14.52
CA LEU A 38 -0.17 -4.61 14.16
C LEU A 38 -0.49 -3.21 14.68
N GLY A 39 -1.68 -3.05 15.26
CA GLY A 39 -2.05 -1.76 15.82
C GLY A 39 -2.50 -0.75 14.78
N PHE A 40 -3.00 -1.22 13.64
CA PHE A 40 -3.47 -0.30 12.61
C PHE A 40 -4.86 0.19 12.98
N ASP A 41 -5.01 1.49 13.10
CA ASP A 41 -6.31 2.10 13.35
C ASP A 41 -7.05 2.36 12.06
N ASP A 42 -6.32 2.66 11.02
CA ASP A 42 -6.90 2.98 9.73
C ASP A 42 -6.22 2.18 8.66
N VAL A 43 -6.97 1.78 7.67
CA VAL A 43 -6.46 1.19 6.46
C VAL A 43 -6.99 2.02 5.30
N PRO A 44 -6.32 2.05 4.16
CA PRO A 44 -5.20 1.20 3.76
C PRO A 44 -3.85 1.69 4.31
N ILE A 45 -2.96 0.75 4.54
CA ILE A 45 -1.59 1.02 4.96
C ILE A 45 -0.66 0.34 3.97
N LEU A 46 0.29 1.07 3.43
CA LEU A 46 1.27 0.52 2.51
C LEU A 46 2.58 0.32 3.26
N LYS A 47 3.08 -0.90 3.25
CA LYS A 47 4.36 -1.21 3.90
C LYS A 47 5.43 -1.39 2.85
N VAL A 48 6.49 -0.62 2.95
CA VAL A 48 7.63 -0.71 2.04
C VAL A 48 8.86 -0.99 2.90
N GLY A 49 9.33 -2.23 2.86
CA GLY A 49 10.41 -2.63 3.75
C GLY A 49 9.95 -2.52 5.19
N ASP A 50 10.58 -1.65 5.96
CA ASP A 50 10.23 -1.43 7.35
C ASP A 50 9.37 -0.19 7.55
N ASN A 51 9.02 0.49 6.48
CA ASN A 51 8.27 1.74 6.58
C ASN A 51 6.80 1.53 6.33
N LEU A 52 5.97 2.24 7.09
CA LEU A 52 4.52 2.17 6.95
C LEU A 52 4.01 3.53 6.51
N TYR A 53 3.14 3.53 5.52
CA TYR A 53 2.57 4.76 4.98
C TYR A 53 1.06 4.67 5.03
N ASN A 54 0.42 5.70 5.56
CA ASN A 54 -1.04 5.77 5.52
C ASN A 54 -1.47 6.17 4.10
N PHE A 55 -2.77 6.37 3.88
CA PHE A 55 -3.25 6.61 2.52
C PHE A 55 -2.57 7.81 1.85
N PRO A 56 -2.59 9.01 2.44
CA PRO A 56 -1.96 10.14 1.74
C PRO A 56 -0.49 9.92 1.47
N LYS A 57 0.21 9.35 2.43
CA LYS A 57 1.64 9.14 2.27
C LYS A 57 1.94 8.03 1.27
N SER A 58 1.09 7.02 1.20
CA SER A 58 1.29 5.96 0.22
C SER A 58 1.12 6.51 -1.19
N ILE A 59 0.17 7.41 -1.40
CA ILE A 59 -0.01 8.03 -2.70
C ILE A 59 1.23 8.84 -3.08
N GLU A 60 1.76 9.61 -2.12
CA GLU A 60 2.97 10.36 -2.36
C GLU A 60 4.12 9.45 -2.73
N TRP A 61 4.26 8.35 -1.99
CA TRP A 61 5.35 7.44 -2.24
C TRP A 61 5.26 6.85 -3.65
N VAL A 62 4.07 6.44 -4.05
CA VAL A 62 3.90 5.86 -5.38
C VAL A 62 4.17 6.89 -6.46
N ASN A 63 3.70 8.13 -6.25
CA ASN A 63 3.91 9.17 -7.25
C ASN A 63 5.39 9.52 -7.41
N LYS A 64 6.16 9.40 -6.33
CA LYS A 64 7.59 9.67 -6.42
C LYS A 64 8.39 8.48 -6.89
N TYR A 65 7.80 7.32 -6.87
CA TYR A 65 8.49 6.10 -7.29
C TYR A 65 8.81 6.20 -8.78
N GLU A 66 10.06 5.97 -9.14
CA GLU A 66 10.43 5.99 -10.52
C GLU A 66 10.75 4.60 -10.94
N CYS A 67 10.04 4.17 -11.94
CA CYS A 67 10.28 2.93 -12.52
C CYS A 67 11.45 3.09 -13.42
N ASN A 68 12.52 3.22 -13.01
CA ASN A 68 13.66 3.59 -13.70
C ASN A 68 14.01 2.79 -14.82
N LYS A 69 13.76 2.98 -15.78
CA LYS A 69 14.08 2.36 -16.74
C LYS A 69 15.00 2.82 -17.39
N THR A 70 15.60 2.99 -17.41
CA THR A 70 16.48 3.50 -18.08
C THR A 70 16.79 3.22 -18.81
#